data_8276b76e5c2fcbef5dc5e356a0044a60
#
_entry.id   8276b76e5c2fcbef5dc5e356a0044a60
#
_cell.length_a   1.000
_cell.length_b   1.000
_cell.length_c   1.000
_cell.angle_alpha   90.00
_cell.angle_beta   90.00
_cell.angle_gamma   90.00
#
_symmetry.space_group_name_H-M   'P 1'
#
loop_
_entity.id
_entity.type
_entity.pdbx_description
1 polymer ?
#
loop_
_entity_poly.entity_id
_entity_poly.type
_entity_poly.pdbx_seq_one_letter_code
_entity_poly.pdbx_strand_id
1 'polypeptide(L)'
;DYNKMKIKVDARGTANLAGTLRFSDLEKLPRHSQITLLQCGAAKPRGIVKWTGVRFSDFAKSIGAQSFANYARLTASDGYYLEEDMSLLMHPQVMLAWMANDKPLPPENGAPMRLVVPFRYGARSVKAITEIAFTATSFPAAKPWSG
;
A
#
# COMPACT_ATOMS: atom_id res chain seq x y z
N ASP A 1 -14.11 -10.14 3.08
CA ASP A 1 -15.25 -9.26 2.84
C ASP A 1 -14.79 -7.81 2.85
N TYR A 2 -14.91 -7.16 1.70
CA TYR A 2 -14.44 -5.79 1.54
C TYR A 2 -15.20 -4.79 2.41
N ASN A 3 -16.43 -5.11 2.78
CA ASN A 3 -17.20 -4.20 3.63
C ASN A 3 -16.60 -4.07 5.04
N LYS A 4 -15.76 -5.00 5.42
CA LYS A 4 -15.09 -4.97 6.72
C LYS A 4 -13.71 -4.32 6.65
N MET A 5 -13.25 -3.97 5.46
CA MET A 5 -11.94 -3.35 5.29
C MET A 5 -11.94 -1.97 5.94
N LYS A 6 -10.98 -1.73 6.81
CA LYS A 6 -10.76 -0.45 7.44
C LYS A 6 -9.26 -0.20 7.50
N ILE A 7 -8.84 0.91 6.95
CA ILE A 7 -7.43 1.26 6.95
C ILE A 7 -7.31 2.64 7.58
N LYS A 8 -6.48 2.73 8.59
CA LYS A 8 -6.24 4.03 9.22
C LYS A 8 -5.31 4.84 8.34
N VAL A 9 -5.70 6.07 8.05
CA VAL A 9 -4.85 7.00 7.31
C VAL A 9 -4.47 8.11 8.27
N ASP A 10 -3.17 8.26 8.51
CA ASP A 10 -2.62 9.28 9.38
C ASP A 10 -1.81 10.25 8.51
N ALA A 11 -2.30 11.45 8.35
CA ALA A 11 -1.69 12.42 7.45
C ALA A 11 -0.61 13.26 8.11
N ARG A 12 -0.62 13.37 9.43
CA ARG A 12 0.37 14.16 10.18
C ARG A 12 0.58 15.54 9.58
N GLY A 13 -0.51 16.17 9.15
CA GLY A 13 -0.45 17.51 8.58
C GLY A 13 0.04 17.58 7.15
N THR A 14 0.27 16.45 6.50
CA THR A 14 0.82 16.44 5.14
C THR A 14 -0.22 16.10 4.07
N ALA A 15 -1.49 15.98 4.45
CA ALA A 15 -2.57 15.74 3.52
C ALA A 15 -3.84 16.40 4.07
N ASN A 16 -4.83 16.58 3.18
CA ASN A 16 -6.06 17.26 3.57
C ASN A 16 -7.02 16.34 4.30
N LEU A 17 -6.99 15.05 4.03
CA LEU A 17 -7.92 14.10 4.61
C LEU A 17 -7.15 13.03 5.37
N ALA A 18 -7.73 12.60 6.48
CA ALA A 18 -7.19 11.53 7.30
C ALA A 18 -8.36 10.84 7.98
N GLY A 19 -8.11 9.70 8.60
CA GLY A 19 -9.13 8.95 9.31
C GLY A 19 -9.23 7.53 8.79
N THR A 20 -10.44 6.97 8.76
CA THR A 20 -10.65 5.59 8.33
C THR A 20 -10.96 5.55 6.84
N LEU A 21 -10.10 4.83 6.10
CA LEU A 21 -10.32 4.56 4.69
C LEU A 21 -11.11 3.27 4.58
N ARG A 22 -12.21 3.31 3.85
CA ARG A 22 -13.05 2.15 3.61
C ARG A 22 -12.98 1.75 2.15
N PHE A 23 -13.42 0.54 1.86
CA PHE A 23 -13.43 0.06 0.48
C PHE A 23 -14.26 0.97 -0.42
N SER A 24 -15.37 1.51 0.07
CA SER A 24 -16.20 2.42 -0.71
C SER A 24 -15.46 3.68 -1.13
N ASP A 25 -14.48 4.12 -0.36
CA ASP A 25 -13.66 5.27 -0.73
C ASP A 25 -12.74 4.93 -1.91
N LEU A 26 -12.20 3.72 -1.89
CA LEU A 26 -11.30 3.26 -2.95
C LEU A 26 -12.05 3.03 -4.26
N GLU A 27 -13.31 2.60 -4.17
CA GLU A 27 -14.11 2.36 -5.37
C GLU A 27 -14.39 3.62 -6.17
N LYS A 28 -14.27 4.79 -5.54
CA LYS A 28 -14.46 6.06 -6.23
C LYS A 28 -13.25 6.47 -7.06
N LEU A 29 -12.13 5.80 -6.88
CA LEU A 29 -10.90 6.11 -7.60
C LEU A 29 -10.84 5.32 -8.91
N PRO A 30 -10.05 5.79 -9.88
CA PRO A 30 -9.91 5.04 -11.13
C PRO A 30 -9.38 3.65 -10.85
N ARG A 31 -10.10 2.64 -11.35
CA ARG A 31 -9.67 1.26 -11.19
C ARG A 31 -8.48 1.00 -12.12
N HIS A 32 -7.48 0.32 -11.59
CA HIS A 32 -6.26 0.03 -12.30
C HIS A 32 -5.97 -1.47 -12.25
N SER A 33 -5.58 -2.02 -13.38
CA SER A 33 -5.12 -3.41 -13.43
C SER A 33 -3.76 -3.45 -14.11
N GLN A 34 -2.90 -4.34 -13.65
CA GLN A 34 -1.61 -4.54 -14.28
C GLN A 34 -1.16 -5.97 -14.08
N ILE A 35 -0.33 -6.43 -15.01
CA ILE A 35 0.19 -7.78 -14.99
C ILE A 35 1.65 -7.73 -14.62
N THR A 36 2.04 -8.52 -13.64
CA THR A 36 3.43 -8.61 -13.22
C THR A 36 3.83 -10.07 -13.08
N LEU A 37 5.13 -10.30 -13.18
CA LEU A 37 5.68 -11.60 -12.85
C LEU A 37 5.90 -11.64 -11.34
N LEU A 38 5.17 -12.52 -10.67
CA LEU A 38 5.31 -12.65 -9.23
C LEU A 38 6.57 -13.44 -8.92
N GLN A 39 7.54 -12.78 -8.29
CA GLN A 39 8.75 -13.43 -7.86
C GLN A 39 8.80 -13.42 -6.35
N CYS A 40 8.87 -14.58 -5.76
CA CYS A 40 9.21 -14.71 -4.36
C CYS A 40 10.59 -15.35 -4.31
N GLY A 41 11.30 -15.18 -3.26
CA GLY A 41 12.66 -15.71 -3.17
C GLY A 41 12.77 -17.22 -3.22
N ALA A 42 11.65 -17.92 -3.31
CA ALA A 42 11.68 -19.38 -3.35
C ALA A 42 12.01 -19.88 -4.74
N ALA A 43 12.45 -21.11 -4.81
CA ALA A 43 12.71 -21.76 -6.08
C ALA A 43 11.45 -22.06 -6.85
N LYS A 44 10.29 -21.91 -6.24
CA LYS A 44 9.04 -22.21 -6.90
C LYS A 44 8.83 -21.34 -8.12
N PRO A 45 8.23 -21.87 -9.16
CA PRO A 45 7.87 -21.05 -10.29
C PRO A 45 6.96 -19.95 -9.87
N ARG A 46 7.10 -18.85 -10.53
CA ARG A 46 6.25 -17.72 -10.30
C ARG A 46 5.26 -17.66 -11.41
N GLY A 47 4.07 -17.34 -11.08
CA GLY A 47 3.06 -17.11 -12.08
C GLY A 47 3.07 -15.67 -12.53
N ILE A 48 2.39 -15.45 -13.63
CA ILE A 48 2.02 -14.11 -14.04
C ILE A 48 0.74 -13.78 -13.29
N VAL A 49 0.72 -12.63 -12.61
CA VAL A 49 -0.42 -12.23 -11.80
C VAL A 49 -1.00 -10.94 -12.35
N LYS A 50 -2.31 -10.93 -12.52
CA LYS A 50 -3.04 -9.71 -12.85
C LYS A 50 -3.57 -9.11 -11.55
N TRP A 51 -3.00 -7.98 -11.16
CA TRP A 51 -3.42 -7.26 -9.96
C TRP A 51 -4.49 -6.25 -10.34
N THR A 52 -5.49 -6.09 -9.50
CA THR A 52 -6.53 -5.09 -9.69
C THR A 52 -6.75 -4.32 -8.41
N GLY A 53 -6.85 -3.03 -8.53
CA GLY A 53 -7.08 -2.12 -7.42
C GLY A 53 -7.01 -0.68 -7.90
N VAL A 54 -6.23 0.15 -7.21
CA VAL A 54 -6.04 1.55 -7.58
C VAL A 54 -4.57 1.89 -7.48
N ARG A 55 -4.13 2.86 -8.28
CA ARG A 55 -2.76 3.36 -8.16
C ARG A 55 -2.59 4.07 -6.82
N PHE A 56 -1.45 3.87 -6.20
CA PHE A 56 -1.15 4.61 -4.98
C PHE A 56 -1.19 6.11 -5.23
N SER A 57 -0.72 6.56 -6.39
CA SER A 57 -0.75 7.97 -6.74
C SER A 57 -2.16 8.54 -6.77
N ASP A 58 -3.13 7.78 -7.27
CA ASP A 58 -4.51 8.24 -7.29
C ASP A 58 -5.08 8.33 -5.88
N PHE A 59 -4.75 7.37 -5.02
CA PHE A 59 -5.14 7.42 -3.62
C PHE A 59 -4.55 8.64 -2.93
N ALA A 60 -3.24 8.87 -3.09
CA ALA A 60 -2.57 10.01 -2.45
C ALA A 60 -3.18 11.33 -2.90
N LYS A 61 -3.50 11.47 -4.17
CA LYS A 61 -4.13 12.67 -4.68
C LYS A 61 -5.52 12.85 -4.10
N SER A 62 -6.26 11.77 -3.93
CA SER A 62 -7.63 11.82 -3.43
C SER A 62 -7.72 12.36 -2.01
N ILE A 63 -6.72 12.12 -1.19
CA ILE A 63 -6.67 12.65 0.18
C ILE A 63 -5.97 14.00 0.25
N GLY A 64 -5.53 14.52 -0.91
CA GLY A 64 -4.88 15.82 -0.96
C GLY A 64 -3.50 15.83 -0.36
N ALA A 65 -2.70 14.78 -0.60
CA ALA A 65 -1.33 14.74 -0.12
C ALA A 65 -0.57 15.94 -0.68
N GLN A 66 0.10 16.67 0.21
CA GLN A 66 0.80 17.89 -0.16
C GLN A 66 2.19 17.55 -0.72
N SER A 67 2.80 18.52 -1.40
CA SER A 67 4.12 18.31 -1.99
C SER A 67 5.19 17.99 -0.95
N PHE A 68 4.96 18.36 0.31
CA PHE A 68 5.91 18.07 1.37
C PHE A 68 5.61 16.77 2.11
N ALA A 69 4.64 15.99 1.66
CA ALA A 69 4.47 14.62 2.12
C ALA A 69 5.51 13.77 1.39
N ASN A 70 6.66 13.57 2.02
CA ASN A 70 7.80 12.94 1.37
C ASN A 70 7.93 11.45 1.61
N TYR A 71 7.30 10.95 2.66
CA TYR A 71 7.41 9.55 3.05
C TYR A 71 6.05 9.00 3.43
N ALA A 72 5.88 7.69 3.28
CA ALA A 72 4.72 7.00 3.82
C ALA A 72 5.19 5.72 4.48
N ARG A 73 4.56 5.41 5.61
CA ARG A 73 4.75 4.13 6.29
C ARG A 73 3.46 3.33 6.11
N LEU A 74 3.60 2.13 5.58
CA LEU A 74 2.49 1.21 5.45
C LEU A 74 2.68 0.08 6.44
N THR A 75 1.65 -0.20 7.21
CA THR A 75 1.71 -1.20 8.26
C THR A 75 0.73 -2.33 7.96
N ALA A 76 1.19 -3.55 8.15
CA ALA A 76 0.40 -4.76 7.95
C ALA A 76 -0.28 -5.20 9.25
N SER A 77 -1.24 -6.11 9.11
CA SER A 77 -2.02 -6.59 10.26
C SER A 77 -1.17 -7.31 11.32
N ASP A 78 -0.04 -7.87 10.92
CA ASP A 78 0.87 -8.55 11.86
C ASP A 78 1.91 -7.62 12.48
N GLY A 79 1.82 -6.31 12.18
CA GLY A 79 2.73 -5.33 12.71
C GLY A 79 3.94 -5.05 11.83
N TYR A 80 4.17 -5.86 10.79
CA TYR A 80 5.24 -5.55 9.83
C TYR A 80 4.96 -4.19 9.18
N TYR A 81 5.99 -3.40 8.99
CA TYR A 81 5.80 -2.11 8.32
C TYR A 81 6.97 -1.81 7.40
N LEU A 82 6.70 -0.91 6.47
CA LEU A 82 7.69 -0.45 5.52
C LEU A 82 7.53 1.05 5.36
N GLU A 83 8.64 1.76 5.39
CA GLU A 83 8.67 3.18 5.08
C GLU A 83 9.26 3.35 3.69
N GLU A 84 8.60 4.12 2.85
CA GLU A 84 9.08 4.37 1.50
C GLU A 84 8.96 5.84 1.13
N ASP A 85 9.84 6.27 0.21
CA ASP A 85 9.77 7.62 -0.34
C ASP A 85 8.52 7.76 -1.19
N MET A 86 7.88 8.91 -1.09
CA MET A 86 6.73 9.19 -1.95
C MET A 86 7.10 9.19 -3.42
N SER A 87 8.35 9.52 -3.76
CA SER A 87 8.78 9.48 -5.15
C SER A 87 8.66 8.07 -5.74
N LEU A 88 8.92 7.04 -4.91
CA LEU A 88 8.73 5.66 -5.36
C LEU A 88 7.25 5.31 -5.40
N LEU A 89 6.53 5.66 -4.34
CA LEU A 89 5.11 5.27 -4.23
C LEU A 89 4.24 5.95 -5.28
N MET A 90 4.65 7.12 -5.77
CA MET A 90 3.90 7.82 -6.80
C MET A 90 4.19 7.31 -8.21
N HIS A 91 5.07 6.33 -8.35
CA HIS A 91 5.32 5.70 -9.64
C HIS A 91 4.04 5.06 -10.17
N PRO A 92 3.73 5.19 -11.46
CA PRO A 92 2.44 4.72 -12.01
C PRO A 92 2.16 3.24 -11.82
N GLN A 93 3.19 2.42 -11.61
CA GLN A 93 3.01 0.98 -11.43
C GLN A 93 2.89 0.55 -9.96
N VAL A 94 2.99 1.48 -9.03
CA VAL A 94 2.79 1.16 -7.61
C VAL A 94 1.30 1.28 -7.30
N MET A 95 0.73 0.22 -6.73
CA MET A 95 -0.71 0.18 -6.54
C MET A 95 -1.10 -0.49 -5.23
N LEU A 96 -2.32 -0.18 -4.81
CA LEU A 96 -3.00 -0.88 -3.73
C LEU A 96 -3.95 -1.86 -4.39
N ALA A 97 -3.68 -3.15 -4.22
CA ALA A 97 -4.44 -4.19 -4.93
C ALA A 97 -5.31 -4.98 -3.95
N TRP A 98 -6.53 -5.28 -4.36
CA TRP A 98 -7.44 -6.13 -3.58
C TRP A 98 -7.91 -7.36 -4.37
N MET A 99 -7.50 -7.48 -5.63
CA MET A 99 -7.80 -8.65 -6.44
C MET A 99 -6.55 -9.16 -7.13
N ALA A 100 -6.50 -10.45 -7.33
CA ALA A 100 -5.47 -11.11 -8.13
C ALA A 100 -6.18 -12.08 -9.07
N ASN A 101 -5.88 -11.99 -10.37
CA ASN A 101 -6.47 -12.85 -11.38
C ASN A 101 -8.00 -12.82 -11.34
N ASP A 102 -8.54 -11.62 -11.17
CA ASP A 102 -9.99 -11.33 -11.14
C ASP A 102 -10.74 -11.96 -9.97
N LYS A 103 -10.03 -12.32 -8.91
CA LYS A 103 -10.63 -12.86 -7.69
C LYS A 103 -10.10 -12.11 -6.49
N PRO A 104 -10.86 -12.06 -5.37
CA PRO A 104 -10.33 -11.46 -4.15
C PRO A 104 -9.00 -12.10 -3.77
N LEU A 105 -8.12 -11.32 -3.16
CA LEU A 105 -6.84 -11.84 -2.69
C LEU A 105 -7.07 -12.93 -1.66
N PRO A 106 -6.39 -14.08 -1.77
CA PRO A 106 -6.36 -15.01 -0.66
C PRO A 106 -5.53 -14.45 0.50
N PRO A 107 -5.78 -14.92 1.73
CA PRO A 107 -5.06 -14.41 2.89
C PRO A 107 -3.53 -14.47 2.76
N GLU A 108 -3.02 -15.55 2.18
CA GLU A 108 -1.56 -15.70 2.02
C GLU A 108 -0.97 -14.70 1.04
N ASN A 109 -1.80 -14.11 0.19
CA ASN A 109 -1.34 -13.12 -0.77
C ASN A 109 -1.63 -11.68 -0.34
N GLY A 110 -2.17 -11.50 0.87
CA GLY A 110 -2.30 -10.18 1.44
C GLY A 110 -3.70 -9.62 1.54
N ALA A 111 -4.72 -10.48 1.59
CA ALA A 111 -6.10 -10.01 1.76
C ALA A 111 -6.22 -9.16 3.02
N PRO A 112 -7.11 -8.15 3.03
CA PRO A 112 -7.97 -7.75 1.93
C PRO A 112 -7.29 -6.85 0.90
N MET A 113 -6.19 -6.21 1.24
CA MET A 113 -5.50 -5.30 0.32
C MET A 113 -4.01 -5.31 0.61
N ARG A 114 -3.23 -5.20 -0.44
CA ARG A 114 -1.77 -5.16 -0.32
C ARG A 114 -1.17 -4.07 -1.19
N LEU A 115 0.06 -3.68 -0.86
CA LEU A 115 0.86 -2.83 -1.73
C LEU A 115 1.53 -3.71 -2.77
N VAL A 116 1.55 -3.26 -4.03
CA VAL A 116 2.28 -3.93 -5.11
C VAL A 116 3.31 -2.95 -5.66
N VAL A 117 4.57 -3.35 -5.56
CA VAL A 117 5.70 -2.61 -6.12
C VAL A 117 6.40 -3.57 -7.08
N PRO A 118 6.04 -3.56 -8.38
CA PRO A 118 6.42 -4.64 -9.29
C PRO A 118 7.91 -4.72 -9.58
N PHE A 119 8.66 -3.66 -9.32
CA PHE A 119 10.10 -3.64 -9.54
C PHE A 119 10.90 -3.89 -8.26
N ARG A 120 10.23 -4.42 -7.22
CA ARG A 120 10.88 -4.79 -5.95
C ARG A 120 10.52 -6.20 -5.59
N TYR A 121 11.34 -6.83 -4.75
CA TYR A 121 11.03 -8.15 -4.24
C TYR A 121 9.85 -8.11 -3.29
N GLY A 122 9.25 -9.28 -3.06
CA GLY A 122 8.03 -9.39 -2.28
C GLY A 122 8.06 -8.75 -0.91
N ALA A 123 9.21 -8.71 -0.26
CA ALA A 123 9.32 -8.10 1.07
C ALA A 123 9.02 -6.60 1.05
N ARG A 124 9.11 -5.97 -0.12
CA ARG A 124 8.78 -4.56 -0.28
C ARG A 124 7.31 -4.34 -0.57
N SER A 125 6.52 -5.39 -0.65
CA SER A 125 5.10 -5.29 -0.92
C SER A 125 4.36 -5.64 0.35
N VAL A 126 3.89 -4.63 1.07
CA VAL A 126 3.22 -4.83 2.36
C VAL A 126 1.86 -5.48 2.14
N LYS A 127 1.59 -6.57 2.87
CA LYS A 127 0.36 -7.34 2.74
C LYS A 127 -0.58 -7.04 3.89
N ALA A 128 -1.88 -7.18 3.65
CA ALA A 128 -2.90 -7.00 4.67
C ALA A 128 -2.74 -5.65 5.38
N ILE A 129 -2.80 -4.58 4.61
CA ILE A 129 -2.52 -3.23 5.11
C ILE A 129 -3.59 -2.80 6.10
N THR A 130 -3.16 -2.28 7.25
CA THR A 130 -4.06 -1.74 8.27
C THR A 130 -3.88 -0.25 8.49
N GLU A 131 -2.71 0.29 8.14
CA GLU A 131 -2.45 1.71 8.34
C GLU A 131 -1.53 2.26 7.27
N ILE A 132 -1.81 3.47 6.82
CA ILE A 132 -0.95 4.24 5.93
C ILE A 132 -0.74 5.60 6.58
N ALA A 133 0.51 5.91 6.94
CA ALA A 133 0.84 7.19 7.57
C ALA A 133 1.77 7.97 6.67
N PHE A 134 1.46 9.25 6.48
CA PHE A 134 2.28 10.15 5.66
C PHE A 134 3.04 11.12 6.55
N THR A 135 4.23 11.51 6.12
CA THR A 135 4.99 12.50 6.89
C THR A 135 5.94 13.27 5.97
N ALA A 136 6.30 14.46 6.41
CA ALA A 136 7.25 15.30 5.68
C ALA A 136 8.70 14.84 5.89
N THR A 137 8.99 14.24 7.05
CA THR A 137 10.32 13.75 7.35
C THR A 137 10.25 12.25 7.60
N SER A 138 11.39 11.60 7.42
CA SER A 138 11.49 10.18 7.69
C SER A 138 11.01 9.87 9.11
N PHE A 139 10.34 8.73 9.28
CA PHE A 139 9.88 8.32 10.60
C PHE A 139 11.09 8.04 11.48
N PRO A 140 11.04 8.45 12.75
CA PRO A 140 12.16 8.17 13.63
C PRO A 140 12.38 6.68 13.76
N ALA A 141 13.62 6.26 13.73
CA ALA A 141 13.95 4.89 14.03
C ALA A 141 13.60 4.61 15.50
N ALA A 142 13.27 3.36 15.77
CA ALA A 142 13.08 2.95 17.15
C ALA A 142 14.36 3.27 17.91
N LYS A 143 14.20 3.85 19.10
CA LYS A 143 15.37 4.21 19.89
C LYS A 143 15.84 2.99 20.64
N PRO A 144 16.88 2.36 20.15
CA PRO A 144 17.33 1.14 20.79
C PRO A 144 17.94 1.40 22.16
N TRP A 145 18.34 2.60 22.38
CA TRP A 145 18.97 2.93 23.63
C TRP A 145 18.55 4.27 24.10
N SER A 146 17.62 4.68 24.01
CA SER A 146 17.09 5.78 24.41
C SER A 146 17.41 6.69 24.72
N GLY A 147 17.95 6.41 24.48
CA GLY A 147 18.21 7.61 24.79
C GLY A 147 17.24 8.61 24.67
#